data_75028e806e8c8ef821d34d7c1e42177d
#
_entry.id   75028e806e8c8ef821d34d7c1e42177d
#
_cell.length_a   1.000
_cell.length_b   1.000
_cell.length_c   1.000
_cell.angle_alpha   90.00
_cell.angle_beta   90.00
_cell.angle_gamma   90.00
#
_symmetry.space_group_name_H-M   'P 1'
#
loop_
_entity.id
_entity.type
_entity.pdbx_description
1 polymer ?
#
loop_
_entity_poly.entity_id
_entity_poly.type
_entity_poly.pdbx_seq_one_letter_code
_entity_poly.pdbx_strand_id
1 'polypeptide(L)'
;MNDLQDLDCKLKAAGTSLEVLSRTADCVVLFGSRSARVDRNGSDWDLLCVGDGKTRNSPSLDLVWIAPKRIHSIDWRRSELAGHVATFGTVLSGDFTWRATVERSDDPAVRKATRLSLRVRILTKDWTRLAVAFRQKHIRLLSNDLVRLAFLSRHEAVPPTPILESRHEKLSEIAKEQSENGLLSFEIRDQFLLLKESLGGTGCCLKSAESIEKAR
;
A
#
# COMPACT_ATOMS: atom_id res chain seq x y z
N MET A 1 4.09 -25.05 -9.62
CA MET A 1 2.93 -24.58 -10.44
C MET A 1 3.38 -23.32 -11.12
N ASN A 2 3.15 -23.16 -12.42
CA ASN A 2 3.64 -21.98 -13.14
C ASN A 2 2.82 -20.77 -12.68
N ASP A 3 3.44 -19.63 -12.34
CA ASP A 3 2.77 -18.43 -11.77
C ASP A 3 1.56 -17.98 -12.62
N LEU A 4 1.65 -18.07 -13.95
CA LEU A 4 0.54 -17.74 -14.85
C LEU A 4 -0.65 -18.71 -14.74
N GLN A 5 -0.43 -19.98 -14.37
CA GLN A 5 -1.52 -20.94 -14.14
C GLN A 5 -2.28 -20.61 -12.86
N ASP A 6 -1.58 -20.20 -11.79
CA ASP A 6 -2.24 -19.75 -10.55
C ASP A 6 -3.06 -18.49 -10.81
N LEU A 7 -2.51 -17.50 -11.51
CA LEU A 7 -3.25 -16.30 -11.91
C LEU A 7 -4.52 -16.67 -12.68
N ASP A 8 -4.43 -17.53 -13.70
CA ASP A 8 -5.59 -17.90 -14.51
C ASP A 8 -6.66 -18.65 -13.68
N CYS A 9 -6.25 -19.48 -12.72
CA CYS A 9 -7.18 -20.09 -11.76
C CYS A 9 -7.91 -19.03 -10.91
N LYS A 10 -7.22 -17.99 -10.42
CA LYS A 10 -7.83 -16.90 -9.65
C LYS A 10 -8.79 -16.07 -10.50
N LEU A 11 -8.41 -15.78 -11.75
CA LEU A 11 -9.27 -15.08 -12.69
C LEU A 11 -10.53 -15.88 -13.02
N LYS A 12 -10.42 -17.20 -13.23
CA LYS A 12 -11.59 -18.09 -13.46
C LYS A 12 -12.52 -18.10 -12.25
N ALA A 13 -11.98 -18.15 -11.05
CA ALA A 13 -12.79 -18.03 -9.83
C ALA A 13 -13.51 -16.68 -9.71
N ALA A 14 -12.94 -15.62 -10.28
CA ALA A 14 -13.55 -14.29 -10.38
C ALA A 14 -14.49 -14.13 -11.60
N GLY A 15 -14.73 -15.19 -12.37
CA GLY A 15 -15.63 -15.18 -13.55
C GLY A 15 -15.02 -14.55 -14.81
N THR A 16 -13.69 -14.59 -14.96
CA THR A 16 -12.95 -14.09 -16.13
C THR A 16 -11.73 -14.99 -16.41
N SER A 17 -10.93 -14.65 -17.40
CA SER A 17 -9.64 -15.30 -17.68
C SER A 17 -8.65 -14.30 -18.27
N LEU A 18 -7.37 -14.64 -18.32
CA LEU A 18 -6.38 -13.78 -18.93
C LEU A 18 -6.68 -13.57 -20.43
N GLU A 19 -7.18 -14.59 -21.12
CA GLU A 19 -7.60 -14.50 -22.51
C GLU A 19 -8.76 -13.50 -22.70
N VAL A 20 -9.77 -13.55 -21.82
CA VAL A 20 -10.91 -12.60 -21.87
C VAL A 20 -10.39 -11.18 -21.60
N LEU A 21 -9.55 -10.98 -20.58
CA LEU A 21 -8.97 -9.67 -20.29
C LEU A 21 -8.16 -9.12 -21.46
N SER A 22 -7.35 -9.96 -22.12
CA SER A 22 -6.53 -9.56 -23.28
C SER A 22 -7.36 -9.18 -24.51
N ARG A 23 -8.60 -9.64 -24.61
CA ARG A 23 -9.52 -9.26 -25.70
C ARG A 23 -10.39 -8.05 -25.39
N THR A 24 -10.63 -7.77 -24.10
CA THR A 24 -11.59 -6.73 -23.67
C THR A 24 -10.90 -5.47 -23.14
N ALA A 25 -9.62 -5.55 -22.79
CA ALA A 25 -8.81 -4.43 -22.34
C ALA A 25 -7.79 -4.02 -23.40
N ASP A 26 -7.57 -2.72 -23.55
CA ASP A 26 -6.52 -2.16 -24.40
C ASP A 26 -5.12 -2.50 -23.85
N CYS A 27 -5.03 -2.68 -22.54
CA CYS A 27 -3.79 -3.05 -21.84
C CYS A 27 -4.11 -3.79 -20.54
N VAL A 28 -3.33 -4.85 -20.25
CA VAL A 28 -3.35 -5.56 -18.96
C VAL A 28 -1.94 -5.56 -18.38
N VAL A 29 -1.82 -5.02 -17.17
CA VAL A 29 -0.54 -4.91 -16.46
C VAL A 29 -0.64 -5.62 -15.12
N LEU A 30 0.24 -6.56 -14.85
CA LEU A 30 0.49 -7.10 -13.52
C LEU A 30 1.30 -6.06 -12.73
N PHE A 31 0.89 -5.75 -11.50
CA PHE A 31 1.63 -4.84 -10.62
C PHE A 31 1.73 -5.41 -9.20
N GLY A 32 2.14 -4.59 -8.22
CA GLY A 32 2.24 -5.02 -6.83
C GLY A 32 3.42 -5.93 -6.53
N SER A 33 3.30 -6.74 -5.48
CA SER A 33 4.41 -7.53 -4.94
C SER A 33 4.88 -8.62 -5.89
N ARG A 34 3.98 -9.26 -6.63
CA ARG A 34 4.30 -10.33 -7.59
C ARG A 34 5.07 -9.81 -8.80
N SER A 35 4.65 -8.68 -9.37
CA SER A 35 5.37 -8.05 -10.48
C SER A 35 6.78 -7.62 -10.08
N ALA A 36 6.94 -7.11 -8.85
CA ALA A 36 8.24 -6.70 -8.32
C ALA A 36 9.09 -7.87 -7.78
N ARG A 37 8.60 -9.11 -7.81
CA ARG A 37 9.25 -10.33 -7.29
C ARG A 37 9.63 -10.26 -5.81
N VAL A 38 8.77 -9.65 -5.01
CA VAL A 38 8.90 -9.53 -3.55
C VAL A 38 7.67 -10.08 -2.84
N ASP A 39 6.89 -10.90 -3.51
CA ASP A 39 5.71 -11.54 -2.97
C ASP A 39 6.04 -12.55 -1.88
N ARG A 40 5.06 -12.79 -1.02
CA ARG A 40 5.08 -13.77 0.07
C ARG A 40 3.99 -14.80 -0.16
N ASN A 41 4.08 -15.93 0.54
CA ASN A 41 3.00 -16.90 0.53
C ASN A 41 1.67 -16.20 0.90
N GLY A 42 0.67 -16.33 0.02
CA GLY A 42 -0.63 -15.68 0.20
C GLY A 42 -0.72 -14.24 -0.32
N SER A 43 0.31 -13.71 -1.00
CA SER A 43 0.19 -12.43 -1.72
C SER A 43 -0.89 -12.55 -2.79
N ASP A 44 -1.73 -11.51 -2.88
CA ASP A 44 -2.73 -11.35 -3.92
C ASP A 44 -2.11 -11.11 -5.31
N TRP A 45 -2.93 -11.19 -6.33
CA TRP A 45 -2.61 -10.80 -7.68
C TRP A 45 -3.20 -9.43 -7.94
N ASP A 46 -2.37 -8.47 -8.30
CA ASP A 46 -2.76 -7.09 -8.61
C ASP A 46 -2.71 -6.88 -10.12
N LEU A 47 -3.87 -6.68 -10.76
CA LEU A 47 -3.98 -6.41 -12.19
C LEU A 47 -4.61 -5.05 -12.45
N LEU A 48 -3.98 -4.26 -13.32
CA LEU A 48 -4.55 -3.06 -13.91
C LEU A 48 -4.96 -3.36 -15.35
N CYS A 49 -6.23 -3.11 -15.66
CA CYS A 49 -6.79 -3.22 -16.99
C CYS A 49 -7.22 -1.83 -17.48
N VAL A 50 -6.77 -1.44 -18.65
CA VAL A 50 -7.24 -0.23 -19.34
C VAL A 50 -8.38 -0.61 -20.25
N GLY A 51 -9.57 -0.05 -20.04
CA GLY A 51 -10.78 -0.41 -20.79
C GLY A 51 -12.05 -0.20 -19.99
N ASP A 52 -13.17 -0.65 -20.54
CA ASP A 52 -14.48 -0.54 -19.92
C ASP A 52 -14.83 -1.83 -19.15
N GLY A 53 -14.46 -1.86 -17.87
CA GLY A 53 -14.71 -3.00 -17.00
C GLY A 53 -15.04 -2.57 -15.57
N LYS A 54 -15.36 -3.56 -14.72
CA LYS A 54 -15.66 -3.30 -13.30
C LYS A 54 -14.51 -3.74 -12.42
N THR A 55 -13.98 -2.82 -11.62
CA THR A 55 -13.02 -3.12 -10.55
C THR A 55 -13.60 -4.16 -9.60
N ARG A 56 -12.81 -5.17 -9.24
CA ARG A 56 -13.15 -6.24 -8.31
C ARG A 56 -11.99 -6.47 -7.35
N ASN A 57 -12.30 -6.56 -6.06
CA ASN A 57 -11.34 -6.83 -5.02
C ASN A 57 -11.73 -8.10 -4.28
N SER A 58 -10.78 -9.00 -4.14
CA SER A 58 -10.91 -10.19 -3.31
C SER A 58 -9.60 -10.42 -2.51
N PRO A 59 -9.59 -11.31 -1.52
CA PRO A 59 -8.37 -11.59 -0.77
C PRO A 59 -7.20 -12.13 -1.58
N SER A 60 -7.44 -12.61 -2.80
CA SER A 60 -6.41 -13.23 -3.65
C SER A 60 -6.22 -12.56 -5.02
N LEU A 61 -7.09 -11.60 -5.36
CA LEU A 61 -7.06 -10.91 -6.66
C LEU A 61 -7.64 -9.50 -6.53
N ASP A 62 -6.84 -8.51 -6.88
CA ASP A 62 -7.27 -7.12 -7.07
C ASP A 62 -7.25 -6.80 -8.58
N LEU A 63 -8.42 -6.60 -9.15
CA LEU A 63 -8.61 -6.30 -10.57
C LEU A 63 -9.11 -4.87 -10.73
N VAL A 64 -8.20 -3.96 -11.04
CA VAL A 64 -8.46 -2.52 -11.18
C VAL A 64 -8.73 -2.19 -12.64
N TRP A 65 -9.89 -1.59 -12.94
CA TRP A 65 -10.21 -1.08 -14.27
C TRP A 65 -10.11 0.42 -14.34
N ILE A 66 -9.46 0.92 -15.38
CA ILE A 66 -9.30 2.35 -15.67
C ILE A 66 -9.81 2.61 -17.08
N ALA A 67 -10.79 3.49 -17.21
CA ALA A 67 -11.29 3.88 -18.52
C ALA A 67 -10.18 4.51 -19.38
N PRO A 68 -10.15 4.26 -20.72
CA PRO A 68 -9.11 4.77 -21.61
C PRO A 68 -8.93 6.30 -21.55
N LYS A 69 -10.03 7.04 -21.44
CA LYS A 69 -9.98 8.51 -21.27
C LYS A 69 -9.30 8.94 -19.97
N ARG A 70 -9.46 8.15 -18.90
CA ARG A 70 -8.91 8.48 -17.58
C ARG A 70 -7.40 8.27 -17.53
N ILE A 71 -6.87 7.27 -18.24
CA ILE A 71 -5.42 6.97 -18.25
C ILE A 71 -4.58 8.17 -18.73
N HIS A 72 -5.17 9.03 -19.59
CA HIS A 72 -4.53 10.25 -20.10
C HIS A 72 -4.82 11.49 -19.26
N SER A 73 -5.67 11.42 -18.23
CA SER A 73 -5.97 12.56 -17.37
C SER A 73 -4.78 12.92 -16.48
N ILE A 74 -4.65 14.21 -16.17
CA ILE A 74 -3.60 14.71 -15.27
C ILE A 74 -3.69 14.06 -13.88
N ASP A 75 -4.91 13.85 -13.37
CA ASP A 75 -5.15 13.23 -12.07
C ASP A 75 -4.65 11.79 -12.01
N TRP A 76 -4.80 11.03 -13.10
CA TRP A 76 -4.25 9.70 -13.19
C TRP A 76 -2.72 9.75 -13.30
N ARG A 77 -2.19 10.51 -14.26
CA ARG A 77 -0.75 10.59 -14.52
C ARG A 77 0.07 11.01 -13.30
N ARG A 78 -0.52 11.80 -12.40
CA ARG A 78 0.06 12.24 -11.12
C ARG A 78 -0.36 11.39 -9.92
N SER A 79 -1.03 10.26 -10.12
CA SER A 79 -1.48 9.44 -9.00
C SER A 79 -0.36 8.52 -8.47
N GLU A 80 -0.45 8.17 -7.18
CA GLU A 80 0.43 7.18 -6.54
C GLU A 80 0.39 5.84 -7.31
N LEU A 81 -0.81 5.41 -7.72
CA LEU A 81 -1.00 4.14 -8.44
C LEU A 81 -0.36 4.16 -9.82
N ALA A 82 -0.51 5.25 -10.58
CA ALA A 82 0.14 5.39 -11.89
C ALA A 82 1.65 5.31 -11.78
N GLY A 83 2.26 6.02 -10.81
CA GLY A 83 3.69 5.94 -10.53
C GLY A 83 4.16 4.55 -10.15
N HIS A 84 3.39 3.86 -9.29
CA HIS A 84 3.66 2.48 -8.88
C HIS A 84 3.64 1.52 -10.07
N VAL A 85 2.55 1.54 -10.85
CA VAL A 85 2.37 0.65 -12.01
C VAL A 85 3.40 0.95 -13.10
N ALA A 86 3.68 2.22 -13.38
CA ALA A 86 4.70 2.59 -14.36
C ALA A 86 6.11 2.09 -14.00
N THR A 87 6.42 1.99 -12.71
CA THR A 87 7.76 1.59 -12.23
C THR A 87 7.88 0.08 -12.04
N PHE A 88 6.88 -0.55 -11.44
CA PHE A 88 6.93 -1.95 -11.01
C PHE A 88 6.02 -2.87 -11.84
N GLY A 89 5.27 -2.32 -12.81
CA GLY A 89 4.33 -3.09 -13.61
C GLY A 89 5.01 -3.93 -14.69
N THR A 90 4.47 -5.13 -14.93
CA THR A 90 4.83 -6.04 -16.03
C THR A 90 3.63 -6.18 -16.96
N VAL A 91 3.82 -5.87 -18.24
CA VAL A 91 2.77 -6.01 -19.26
C VAL A 91 2.45 -7.48 -19.48
N LEU A 92 1.18 -7.84 -19.41
CA LEU A 92 0.67 -9.15 -19.79
C LEU A 92 0.06 -9.14 -21.20
N SER A 93 -0.60 -8.03 -21.59
CA SER A 93 -1.10 -7.83 -22.95
C SER A 93 -1.33 -6.34 -23.27
N GLY A 94 -1.34 -6.01 -24.55
CA GLY A 94 -1.72 -4.68 -25.06
C GLY A 94 -0.61 -3.64 -24.97
N ASP A 95 -1.00 -2.35 -25.13
CA ASP A 95 -0.08 -1.22 -25.20
C ASP A 95 0.10 -0.53 -23.84
N PHE A 96 1.36 -0.38 -23.42
CA PHE A 96 1.76 0.26 -22.16
C PHE A 96 2.50 1.59 -22.38
N THR A 97 2.34 2.21 -23.55
CA THR A 97 3.03 3.47 -23.90
C THR A 97 2.66 4.63 -22.98
N TRP A 98 1.46 4.63 -22.37
CA TRP A 98 1.06 5.62 -21.38
C TRP A 98 2.00 5.66 -20.15
N ARG A 99 2.79 4.60 -19.90
CA ARG A 99 3.84 4.60 -18.86
C ARG A 99 4.76 5.82 -18.95
N ALA A 100 5.12 6.22 -20.16
CA ALA A 100 6.00 7.36 -20.39
C ALA A 100 5.33 8.71 -20.07
N THR A 101 4.00 8.75 -19.93
CA THR A 101 3.25 9.99 -19.64
C THR A 101 3.03 10.22 -18.13
N VAL A 102 3.46 9.29 -17.27
CA VAL A 102 3.33 9.44 -15.81
C VAL A 102 4.23 10.58 -15.33
N GLU A 103 3.63 11.49 -14.58
CA GLU A 103 4.27 12.71 -14.10
C GLU A 103 4.51 12.64 -12.60
N ARG A 104 5.61 13.23 -12.15
CA ARG A 104 5.89 13.42 -10.73
C ARG A 104 5.29 14.74 -10.28
N SER A 105 4.66 14.75 -9.11
CA SER A 105 4.10 15.97 -8.51
C SER A 105 4.00 15.82 -7.00
N ASP A 106 3.78 16.94 -6.30
CA ASP A 106 3.57 16.97 -4.85
C ASP A 106 2.16 16.52 -4.44
N ASP A 107 1.19 16.52 -5.36
CA ASP A 107 -0.20 16.23 -5.08
C ASP A 107 -0.43 14.90 -4.33
N PRO A 108 0.21 13.76 -4.71
CA PRO A 108 0.05 12.51 -3.96
C PRO A 108 0.60 12.61 -2.54
N ALA A 109 1.73 13.31 -2.33
CA ALA A 109 2.33 13.50 -1.01
C ALA A 109 1.40 14.31 -0.10
N VAL A 110 0.90 15.44 -0.58
CA VAL A 110 -0.04 16.30 0.16
C VAL A 110 -1.32 15.54 0.53
N ARG A 111 -1.92 14.81 -0.43
CA ARG A 111 -3.10 13.99 -0.16
C ARG A 111 -2.82 12.86 0.84
N LYS A 112 -1.64 12.25 0.80
CA LYS A 112 -1.22 11.20 1.74
C LYS A 112 -1.02 11.79 3.14
N ALA A 113 -0.31 12.91 3.27
CA ALA A 113 -0.08 13.60 4.53
C ALA A 113 -1.40 13.99 5.20
N THR A 114 -2.35 14.56 4.45
CA THR A 114 -3.67 14.93 4.96
C THR A 114 -4.43 13.71 5.49
N ARG A 115 -4.46 12.61 4.73
CA ARG A 115 -5.14 11.37 5.16
C ARG A 115 -4.47 10.71 6.36
N LEU A 116 -3.14 10.69 6.40
CA LEU A 116 -2.37 10.16 7.53
C LEU A 116 -2.68 10.98 8.80
N SER A 117 -2.62 12.31 8.71
CA SER A 117 -2.92 13.22 9.82
C SER A 117 -4.33 13.01 10.37
N LEU A 118 -5.33 12.91 9.48
CA LEU A 118 -6.71 12.65 9.91
C LEU A 118 -6.84 11.30 10.63
N ARG A 119 -6.24 10.23 10.10
CA ARG A 119 -6.27 8.90 10.73
C ARG A 119 -5.59 8.87 12.09
N VAL A 120 -4.43 9.52 12.23
CA VAL A 120 -3.73 9.62 13.53
C VAL A 120 -4.62 10.29 14.54
N ARG A 121 -5.23 11.46 14.21
CA ARG A 121 -6.13 12.18 15.11
C ARG A 121 -7.36 11.36 15.55
N ILE A 122 -7.98 10.63 14.60
CA ILE A 122 -9.14 9.77 14.91
C ILE A 122 -8.72 8.65 15.87
N LEU A 123 -7.62 7.96 15.58
CA LEU A 123 -7.15 6.84 16.40
C LEU A 123 -6.70 7.29 17.78
N THR A 124 -6.07 8.45 17.92
CA THR A 124 -5.64 8.99 19.22
C THR A 124 -6.80 9.19 20.18
N LYS A 125 -7.97 9.63 19.69
CA LYS A 125 -9.16 9.88 20.53
C LYS A 125 -9.69 8.63 21.23
N ASP A 126 -9.69 7.49 20.53
CA ASP A 126 -10.32 6.26 21.02
C ASP A 126 -9.32 5.13 21.30
N TRP A 127 -8.02 5.44 21.25
CA TRP A 127 -6.94 4.44 21.25
C TRP A 127 -7.04 3.41 22.38
N THR A 128 -7.25 3.87 23.62
CA THR A 128 -7.33 3.00 24.79
C THR A 128 -8.55 2.09 24.81
N ARG A 129 -9.61 2.47 24.07
CA ARG A 129 -10.87 1.70 23.96
C ARG A 129 -10.82 0.64 22.87
N LEU A 130 -9.83 0.70 21.96
CA LEU A 130 -9.73 -0.22 20.85
C LEU A 130 -9.08 -1.53 21.27
N ALA A 131 -9.58 -2.65 20.72
CA ALA A 131 -8.97 -3.97 20.91
C ALA A 131 -7.51 -3.99 20.41
N VAL A 132 -6.65 -4.77 21.07
CA VAL A 132 -5.20 -4.85 20.75
C VAL A 132 -4.96 -5.23 19.28
N ALA A 133 -5.66 -6.25 18.77
CA ALA A 133 -5.53 -6.67 17.38
C ALA A 133 -5.89 -5.55 16.37
N PHE A 134 -6.91 -4.74 16.71
CA PHE A 134 -7.30 -3.58 15.90
C PHE A 134 -6.22 -2.51 15.94
N ARG A 135 -5.67 -2.20 17.11
CA ARG A 135 -4.56 -1.25 17.28
C ARG A 135 -3.34 -1.69 16.46
N GLN A 136 -2.93 -2.95 16.56
CA GLN A 136 -1.81 -3.52 15.80
C GLN A 136 -2.01 -3.38 14.28
N LYS A 137 -3.20 -3.73 13.78
CA LYS A 137 -3.56 -3.55 12.37
C LYS A 137 -3.44 -2.08 11.93
N HIS A 138 -3.97 -1.17 12.71
CA HIS A 138 -3.96 0.26 12.36
C HIS A 138 -2.57 0.89 12.44
N ILE A 139 -1.74 0.51 13.41
CA ILE A 139 -0.32 0.96 13.43
C ILE A 139 0.43 0.47 12.19
N ARG A 140 0.25 -0.79 11.80
CA ARG A 140 0.88 -1.30 10.57
C ARG A 140 0.45 -0.49 9.33
N LEU A 141 -0.84 -0.16 9.21
CA LEU A 141 -1.36 0.66 8.11
C LEU A 141 -0.80 2.09 8.13
N LEU A 142 -0.77 2.74 9.30
CA LEU A 142 -0.19 4.07 9.47
C LEU A 142 1.31 4.07 9.16
N SER A 143 2.04 3.05 9.59
CA SER A 143 3.46 2.87 9.31
C SER A 143 3.73 2.77 7.81
N ASN A 144 2.94 1.96 7.09
CA ASN A 144 3.02 1.88 5.64
C ASN A 144 2.68 3.22 4.97
N ASP A 145 1.65 3.94 5.45
CA ASP A 145 1.28 5.25 4.91
C ASP A 145 2.37 6.30 5.16
N LEU A 146 3.06 6.25 6.30
CA LEU A 146 4.19 7.15 6.58
C LEU A 146 5.38 6.87 5.66
N VAL A 147 5.74 5.59 5.45
CA VAL A 147 6.81 5.22 4.51
C VAL A 147 6.42 5.62 3.08
N ARG A 148 5.16 5.40 2.67
CA ARG A 148 4.65 5.87 1.36
C ARG A 148 4.79 7.38 1.19
N LEU A 149 4.48 8.15 2.24
CA LEU A 149 4.65 9.59 2.24
C LEU A 149 6.10 9.99 1.96
N ALA A 150 7.07 9.30 2.57
CA ALA A 150 8.49 9.56 2.36
C ALA A 150 8.94 9.29 0.90
N PHE A 151 8.42 8.26 0.23
CA PHE A 151 8.67 8.05 -1.20
C PHE A 151 8.05 9.17 -2.05
N LEU A 152 6.79 9.50 -1.78
CA LEU A 152 6.05 10.52 -2.54
C LEU A 152 6.68 11.91 -2.39
N SER A 153 7.17 12.28 -1.20
CA SER A 153 7.82 13.57 -0.94
C SER A 153 9.16 13.73 -1.67
N ARG A 154 9.78 12.62 -2.05
CA ARG A 154 11.00 12.60 -2.88
C ARG A 154 10.71 12.41 -4.36
N HIS A 155 9.44 12.46 -4.75
CA HIS A 155 8.99 12.18 -6.12
C HIS A 155 9.38 10.76 -6.60
N GLU A 156 9.49 9.81 -5.69
CA GLU A 156 9.79 8.42 -6.00
C GLU A 156 8.50 7.60 -6.14
N ALA A 157 8.55 6.55 -6.95
CA ALA A 157 7.46 5.60 -7.03
C ALA A 157 7.35 4.81 -5.73
N VAL A 158 6.14 4.71 -5.20
CA VAL A 158 5.89 3.94 -3.98
C VAL A 158 6.08 2.46 -4.26
N PRO A 159 6.98 1.76 -3.56
CA PRO A 159 7.22 0.34 -3.80
C PRO A 159 6.10 -0.54 -3.21
N PRO A 160 6.08 -1.85 -3.55
CA PRO A 160 5.15 -2.82 -2.97
C PRO A 160 5.26 -2.93 -1.44
N THR A 161 4.17 -3.36 -0.80
CA THR A 161 4.05 -3.45 0.66
C THR A 161 5.20 -4.16 1.38
N PRO A 162 5.75 -5.29 0.91
CA PRO A 162 6.89 -5.92 1.58
C PRO A 162 8.12 -5.02 1.69
N ILE A 163 8.37 -4.17 0.68
CA ILE A 163 9.47 -3.19 0.71
C ILE A 163 9.15 -2.04 1.66
N LEU A 164 7.89 -1.59 1.74
CA LEU A 164 7.48 -0.58 2.72
C LEU A 164 7.71 -1.10 4.14
N GLU A 165 7.32 -2.33 4.43
CA GLU A 165 7.45 -2.95 5.74
C GLU A 165 8.91 -3.12 6.18
N SER A 166 9.84 -3.36 5.27
CA SER A 166 11.27 -3.41 5.59
C SER A 166 11.85 -2.06 6.07
N ARG A 167 11.11 -0.95 5.88
CA ARG A 167 11.48 0.38 6.36
C ARG A 167 10.91 0.73 7.73
N HIS A 168 10.12 -0.16 8.35
CA HIS A 168 9.46 0.13 9.63
C HIS A 168 10.45 0.33 10.81
N GLU A 169 11.66 -0.15 10.70
CA GLU A 169 12.74 0.14 11.67
C GLU A 169 13.11 1.63 11.72
N LYS A 170 12.95 2.37 10.62
CA LYS A 170 13.30 3.79 10.45
C LYS A 170 12.13 4.76 10.62
N LEU A 171 10.98 4.31 11.14
CA LEU A 171 9.77 5.14 11.21
C LEU A 171 9.96 6.44 12.01
N SER A 172 10.77 6.43 13.06
CA SER A 172 11.05 7.65 13.86
C SER A 172 11.83 8.68 13.06
N GLU A 173 12.82 8.24 12.28
CA GLU A 173 13.60 9.09 11.38
C GLU A 173 12.74 9.66 10.26
N ILE A 174 11.94 8.78 9.64
CA ILE A 174 11.01 9.17 8.57
C ILE A 174 9.99 10.18 9.09
N ALA A 175 9.39 9.95 10.26
CA ALA A 175 8.41 10.87 10.85
C ALA A 175 9.02 12.24 11.13
N LYS A 176 10.26 12.28 11.61
CA LYS A 176 11.03 13.51 11.83
C LYS A 176 11.25 14.26 10.52
N GLU A 177 11.80 13.57 9.51
CA GLU A 177 12.03 14.14 8.17
C GLU A 177 10.76 14.75 7.57
N GLN A 178 9.62 14.03 7.63
CA GLN A 178 8.36 14.52 7.08
C GLN A 178 7.80 15.74 7.85
N SER A 179 8.14 15.88 9.14
CA SER A 179 7.78 17.07 9.92
C SER A 179 8.68 18.26 9.60
N GLU A 180 9.96 18.04 9.43
CA GLU A 180 10.93 19.08 9.02
C GLU A 180 10.62 19.61 7.61
N ASN A 181 10.12 18.76 6.72
CA ASN A 181 9.67 19.12 5.37
C ASN A 181 8.26 19.76 5.36
N GLY A 182 7.63 19.96 6.50
CA GLY A 182 6.31 20.61 6.61
C GLY A 182 5.12 19.77 6.15
N LEU A 183 5.31 18.49 5.80
CA LEU A 183 4.23 17.58 5.38
C LEU A 183 3.43 17.02 6.54
N LEU A 184 4.05 16.86 7.72
CA LEU A 184 3.38 16.52 8.98
C LEU A 184 3.59 17.61 10.00
N SER A 185 2.56 17.96 10.78
CA SER A 185 2.78 18.80 11.96
C SER A 185 3.55 18.01 13.04
N PHE A 186 4.31 18.70 13.87
CA PHE A 186 5.01 18.08 15.02
C PHE A 186 4.04 17.34 15.94
N GLU A 187 2.84 17.90 16.16
CA GLU A 187 1.78 17.25 16.93
C GLU A 187 1.40 15.87 16.35
N ILE A 188 1.17 15.78 15.05
CA ILE A 188 0.81 14.52 14.39
C ILE A 188 1.94 13.50 14.43
N ARG A 189 3.19 13.95 14.25
CA ARG A 189 4.39 13.12 14.43
C ARG A 189 4.43 12.51 15.84
N ASP A 190 4.28 13.35 16.86
CA ASP A 190 4.40 12.92 18.25
C ASP A 190 3.24 11.98 18.63
N GLN A 191 2.01 12.28 18.20
CA GLN A 191 0.88 11.38 18.38
C GLN A 191 1.10 10.03 17.73
N PHE A 192 1.62 9.98 16.49
CA PHE A 192 1.94 8.72 15.80
C PHE A 192 2.98 7.90 16.57
N LEU A 193 4.07 8.52 17.04
CA LEU A 193 5.11 7.84 17.81
C LEU A 193 4.57 7.28 19.12
N LEU A 194 3.77 8.04 19.86
CA LEU A 194 3.09 7.58 21.08
C LEU A 194 2.17 6.38 20.83
N LEU A 195 1.36 6.42 19.75
CA LEU A 195 0.51 5.28 19.38
C LEU A 195 1.36 4.02 19.11
N LYS A 196 2.49 4.16 18.41
CA LYS A 196 3.42 3.06 18.11
C LYS A 196 4.05 2.48 19.38
N GLU A 197 4.59 3.33 20.25
CA GLU A 197 5.25 2.93 21.50
C GLU A 197 4.29 2.22 22.46
N SER A 198 3.03 2.65 22.51
CA SER A 198 2.01 2.02 23.36
C SER A 198 1.71 0.55 23.03
N LEU A 199 2.08 0.07 21.84
CA LEU A 199 2.01 -1.34 21.48
C LEU A 199 3.27 -2.12 21.87
N GLY A 200 4.44 -1.47 21.92
CA GLY A 200 5.70 -2.09 22.32
C GLY A 200 5.77 -2.41 23.82
N GLY A 201 5.09 -1.60 24.65
CA GLY A 201 5.05 -1.79 26.11
C GLY A 201 4.25 -3.01 26.59
N THR A 202 3.30 -3.50 25.79
CA THR A 202 2.50 -4.68 26.15
C THR A 202 3.27 -6.00 26.01
N GLY A 203 4.39 -6.03 25.29
CA GLY A 203 5.26 -7.22 25.16
C GLY A 203 6.18 -7.46 26.36
N CYS A 204 6.50 -6.43 27.14
CA CYS A 204 7.39 -6.55 28.29
C CYS A 204 6.67 -7.07 29.54
N CYS A 205 5.37 -6.79 29.70
CA CYS A 205 4.59 -7.28 30.84
C CYS A 205 4.23 -8.78 30.75
N LEU A 206 4.15 -9.36 29.54
CA LEU A 206 3.82 -10.79 29.40
C LEU A 206 5.02 -11.71 29.72
N LYS A 207 6.26 -11.24 29.55
CA LYS A 207 7.46 -12.02 29.92
C LYS A 207 7.71 -12.06 31.44
N SER A 208 7.21 -11.09 32.20
CA SER A 208 7.31 -11.08 33.67
C SER A 208 6.23 -11.94 34.35
N ALA A 209 5.10 -12.18 33.71
CA ALA A 209 4.04 -13.05 34.28
C ALA A 209 4.39 -14.54 34.18
N GLU A 210 5.02 -14.98 33.08
CA GLU A 210 5.45 -16.38 32.92
C GLU A 210 6.64 -16.77 33.82
N SER A 211 7.43 -15.79 34.28
CA SER A 211 8.55 -16.04 35.21
C SER A 211 8.11 -16.23 36.67
N ILE A 212 6.90 -15.79 37.04
CA ILE A 212 6.38 -15.91 38.41
C ILE A 212 5.64 -17.24 38.60
N GLU A 213 5.12 -17.82 37.54
CA GLU A 213 4.39 -19.10 37.62
C GLU A 213 5.31 -20.34 37.67
N LYS A 214 6.60 -20.19 37.30
CA LYS A 214 7.61 -21.28 37.42
C LYS A 214 8.36 -21.31 38.75
N ALA A 215 8.07 -20.38 39.67
CA ALA A 215 8.71 -20.32 41.00
C ALA A 215 7.76 -20.70 42.16
N ARG A 216 6.63 -21.34 41.85
CA ARG A 216 5.73 -22.00 42.79
C ARG A 216 5.58 -23.49 42.41
#